data_1f5d15f90b431ec9f14dc736841086bb
#
_entry.id   1f5d15f90b431ec9f14dc736841086bb
#
_cell.length_a   1.000
_cell.length_b   1.000
_cell.length_c   1.000
_cell.angle_alpha   90.00
_cell.angle_beta   90.00
_cell.angle_gamma   90.00
#
_symmetry.space_group_name_H-M   'P 1'
#
loop_
_entity.id
_entity.type
_entity.pdbx_description
1 polymer ?
#
loop_
_entity_poly.entity_id
_entity_poly.type
_entity_poly.pdbx_seq_one_letter_code
_entity_poly.pdbx_strand_id
1 'polypeptide(L)'
;MGSLAATFRQSIHLSDTRFLAGSSLNRLTEILPQTSPFVLIRARVRGLSACAATASKMVKAIRVHELGGPEVLKWEDVEVGEPKDGEIKVKYKAIGVNFIDIYFRKGVYKASALPFTPGMEGVGVVTAVGPGLTGRKVGDIVAYAGNPMGSYAEEQILPANKVVPVPPSIDPITAASIMLKGMTAQFLVEPGHTVLVHAAAGGVGSLLCQWANACGATVIGAVSTKDKAAQAKEDGCHHTILYKDEDFVSRVQEITSGKGVEVVYDSVGKDTFEGSLACLKLAGHMVSFGQASGTPDPVPLSALAAKSLFLTRPTLMHYNVTRDQLLQAAGEVFANVVSGVLRVRVNHTYPLSQAAQAHSDLESRKTTGSIVLVPDGC
;
A
#
# COMPACT_ATOMS: atom_id res chain seq x y z
N MET A 1 7.14 24.09 -26.60
CA MET A 1 6.82 23.38 -25.38
C MET A 1 5.39 22.88 -25.52
N GLY A 2 5.21 21.82 -26.24
CA GLY A 2 3.95 21.19 -26.51
C GLY A 2 4.18 19.68 -26.59
N SER A 3 3.19 18.94 -26.18
CA SER A 3 3.09 17.48 -26.33
C SER A 3 3.65 16.62 -25.19
N LEU A 4 2.95 16.61 -24.05
CA LEU A 4 2.98 15.51 -23.08
C LEU A 4 1.60 15.26 -22.43
N ALA A 5 0.56 15.98 -22.86
CA ALA A 5 -0.79 15.86 -22.31
C ALA A 5 -1.76 15.01 -23.13
N ALA A 6 -1.30 14.33 -24.18
CA ALA A 6 -2.18 13.69 -25.16
C ALA A 6 -2.24 12.15 -25.12
N THR A 7 -1.63 11.48 -24.13
CA THR A 7 -1.56 10.00 -24.11
C THR A 7 -2.45 9.34 -23.05
N PHE A 8 -3.35 10.07 -22.39
CA PHE A 8 -4.16 9.55 -21.27
C PHE A 8 -5.64 9.33 -21.56
N ARG A 9 -6.05 9.25 -22.83
CA ARG A 9 -7.44 8.86 -23.18
C ARG A 9 -7.42 7.87 -24.33
N GLN A 10 -7.33 6.59 -24.01
CA GLN A 10 -7.93 5.51 -24.83
C GLN A 10 -7.60 4.15 -24.20
N SER A 11 -8.55 3.56 -23.51
CA SER A 11 -8.79 2.12 -23.42
C SER A 11 -9.92 1.83 -22.43
N ILE A 12 -11.13 2.24 -22.78
CA ILE A 12 -12.36 1.54 -22.36
C ILE A 12 -13.12 1.31 -23.65
N HIS A 13 -12.97 0.17 -24.27
CA HIS A 13 -13.91 -0.40 -25.21
C HIS A 13 -14.22 -1.84 -24.83
N LEU A 14 -15.44 -2.03 -24.40
CA LEU A 14 -16.17 -3.30 -24.44
C LEU A 14 -16.27 -3.83 -25.89
N SER A 15 -16.04 -5.11 -26.08
CA SER A 15 -16.71 -5.91 -27.12
C SER A 15 -16.55 -7.38 -26.73
N ASP A 16 -17.62 -7.92 -26.30
CA ASP A 16 -18.54 -8.78 -27.08
C ASP A 16 -18.10 -10.24 -27.24
N THR A 17 -18.88 -11.02 -26.52
CA THR A 17 -19.15 -12.44 -26.64
C THR A 17 -19.35 -12.92 -28.08
N ARG A 18 -18.77 -14.08 -28.45
CA ARG A 18 -19.45 -15.09 -29.28
C ARG A 18 -19.03 -16.51 -28.90
N PHE A 19 -20.01 -17.25 -28.45
CA PHE A 19 -20.10 -18.69 -28.45
C PHE A 19 -19.92 -19.28 -29.85
N LEU A 20 -19.24 -20.42 -30.00
CA LEU A 20 -19.66 -21.51 -30.86
C LEU A 20 -19.12 -22.84 -30.34
N ALA A 21 -20.07 -23.74 -30.16
CA ALA A 21 -19.87 -25.16 -29.83
C ALA A 21 -19.53 -25.99 -31.08
N GLY A 22 -18.90 -27.10 -30.87
CA GLY A 22 -18.69 -28.09 -31.96
C GLY A 22 -17.97 -29.35 -31.51
N SER A 23 -18.78 -30.32 -31.14
CA SER A 23 -18.59 -31.75 -30.91
C SER A 23 -17.72 -32.49 -31.92
N SER A 24 -16.97 -33.52 -31.53
CA SER A 24 -17.20 -34.92 -31.92
C SER A 24 -16.16 -35.92 -31.42
N LEU A 25 -16.73 -37.00 -30.91
CA LEU A 25 -16.14 -38.30 -30.60
C LEU A 25 -15.25 -38.85 -31.72
N ASN A 26 -14.23 -39.67 -31.37
CA ASN A 26 -14.22 -41.08 -31.75
C ASN A 26 -13.25 -41.93 -30.93
N ARG A 27 -13.77 -43.07 -30.53
CA ARG A 27 -13.11 -44.23 -29.93
C ARG A 27 -12.22 -44.92 -31.00
N LEU A 28 -11.21 -45.63 -30.56
CA LEU A 28 -10.95 -46.99 -30.99
C LEU A 28 -9.97 -47.70 -30.01
N THR A 29 -10.39 -48.87 -29.67
CA THR A 29 -9.86 -49.94 -28.82
C THR A 29 -8.79 -50.80 -29.53
N GLU A 30 -8.14 -51.64 -28.69
CA GLU A 30 -7.43 -52.92 -29.02
C GLU A 30 -5.92 -52.79 -29.23
N ILE A 31 -5.00 -53.62 -28.74
CA ILE A 31 -4.99 -55.05 -28.27
C ILE A 31 -3.69 -55.29 -27.50
N LEU A 32 -3.70 -56.08 -26.44
CA LEU A 32 -2.54 -56.74 -25.82
C LEU A 32 -2.05 -57.93 -26.63
N PRO A 33 -0.80 -58.39 -26.44
CA PRO A 33 -0.61 -59.69 -25.84
C PRO A 33 0.52 -59.81 -24.79
N GLN A 34 0.31 -60.76 -23.94
CA GLN A 34 1.13 -61.25 -22.83
C GLN A 34 2.41 -61.95 -23.34
N THR A 35 3.50 -61.88 -22.54
CA THR A 35 4.31 -63.07 -22.17
C THR A 35 5.19 -62.76 -20.93
N SER A 36 5.34 -63.80 -20.15
CA SER A 36 5.90 -64.00 -18.82
C SER A 36 7.45 -64.14 -18.78
N PRO A 37 8.06 -64.66 -17.67
CA PRO A 37 8.61 -63.83 -16.58
C PRO A 37 10.15 -64.02 -16.48
N PHE A 38 10.90 -62.97 -16.08
CA PHE A 38 12.24 -63.14 -15.53
C PHE A 38 12.31 -62.61 -14.12
N VAL A 39 12.57 -63.55 -13.19
CA VAL A 39 12.91 -63.27 -11.81
C VAL A 39 14.28 -62.62 -11.73
N LEU A 40 14.32 -61.38 -11.30
CA LEU A 40 15.58 -60.70 -10.92
C LEU A 40 15.47 -60.31 -9.45
N ILE A 41 16.23 -61.02 -8.61
CA ILE A 41 16.49 -60.70 -7.23
C ILE A 41 17.17 -59.36 -7.15
N ARG A 42 16.46 -58.30 -6.73
CA ARG A 42 17.05 -57.02 -6.38
C ARG A 42 17.31 -56.95 -4.88
N ALA A 43 18.58 -56.94 -4.54
CA ALA A 43 19.04 -56.59 -3.20
C ALA A 43 18.50 -55.22 -2.82
N ARG A 44 17.74 -55.13 -1.71
CA ARG A 44 17.30 -53.89 -1.06
C ARG A 44 18.51 -53.25 -0.42
N VAL A 45 19.17 -52.30 -1.11
CA VAL A 45 19.97 -51.32 -0.45
C VAL A 45 18.98 -50.33 0.21
N ARG A 46 18.84 -50.40 1.52
CA ARG A 46 18.18 -49.36 2.31
C ARG A 46 19.09 -48.13 2.28
N GLY A 47 18.86 -47.25 1.32
CA GLY A 47 19.36 -45.89 1.38
C GLY A 47 18.68 -45.20 2.57
N LEU A 48 19.41 -44.98 3.63
CA LEU A 48 19.09 -44.01 4.65
C LEU A 48 19.10 -42.63 3.97
N SER A 49 17.95 -42.18 3.48
CA SER A 49 17.74 -40.78 3.15
C SER A 49 17.78 -40.04 4.48
N ALA A 50 18.95 -39.52 4.80
CA ALA A 50 19.05 -38.51 5.85
C ALA A 50 18.27 -37.30 5.36
N CYS A 51 17.03 -37.20 5.82
CA CYS A 51 16.28 -35.95 5.77
C CYS A 51 17.11 -34.97 6.65
N ALA A 52 17.97 -34.20 6.00
CA ALA A 52 18.59 -33.06 6.66
C ALA A 52 17.42 -32.14 7.04
N ALA A 53 17.01 -32.17 8.29
CA ALA A 53 16.14 -31.17 8.87
C ALA A 53 16.92 -29.85 8.72
N THR A 54 16.59 -29.07 7.70
CA THR A 54 17.07 -27.70 7.61
C THR A 54 16.62 -27.01 8.88
N ALA A 55 17.57 -26.66 9.74
CA ALA A 55 17.29 -25.92 10.96
C ALA A 55 16.54 -24.64 10.56
N SER A 56 15.30 -24.53 11.00
CA SER A 56 14.52 -23.33 10.75
C SER A 56 15.23 -22.11 11.30
N LYS A 57 15.33 -21.07 10.50
CA LYS A 57 16.02 -19.83 10.89
C LYS A 57 15.10 -18.99 11.76
N MET A 58 15.55 -18.69 12.98
CA MET A 58 14.89 -17.70 13.83
C MET A 58 15.31 -16.29 13.40
N VAL A 59 14.35 -15.38 13.30
CA VAL A 59 14.54 -13.96 12.99
C VAL A 59 13.74 -13.11 13.95
N LYS A 60 14.13 -11.87 14.13
CA LYS A 60 13.39 -10.93 14.96
C LYS A 60 12.18 -10.36 14.22
N ALA A 61 11.06 -10.22 14.94
CA ALA A 61 9.82 -9.62 14.43
C ALA A 61 9.03 -8.95 15.56
N ILE A 62 8.17 -8.02 15.17
CA ILE A 62 7.14 -7.48 16.03
C ILE A 62 5.91 -8.42 15.98
N ARG A 63 5.43 -8.81 17.16
CA ARG A 63 4.23 -9.66 17.31
C ARG A 63 3.14 -8.95 18.08
N VAL A 64 1.89 -9.20 17.70
CA VAL A 64 0.68 -8.71 18.37
C VAL A 64 -0.11 -9.92 18.85
N HIS A 65 -0.14 -10.14 20.16
CA HIS A 65 -0.85 -11.25 20.80
C HIS A 65 -2.27 -10.87 21.22
N GLU A 66 -2.50 -9.58 21.46
CA GLU A 66 -3.80 -9.00 21.82
C GLU A 66 -3.97 -7.64 21.17
N LEU A 67 -5.20 -7.20 20.97
CA LEU A 67 -5.48 -5.90 20.39
C LEU A 67 -5.32 -4.80 21.45
N GLY A 68 -4.79 -3.64 21.06
CA GLY A 68 -4.57 -2.57 22.04
C GLY A 68 -3.78 -1.38 21.53
N GLY A 69 -3.17 -0.65 22.46
CA GLY A 69 -2.28 0.46 22.21
C GLY A 69 -0.88 0.01 21.72
N PRO A 70 0.08 0.95 21.56
CA PRO A 70 1.43 0.61 21.10
C PRO A 70 2.16 -0.43 21.96
N GLU A 71 1.81 -0.55 23.25
CA GLU A 71 2.38 -1.48 24.21
C GLU A 71 2.19 -2.98 23.87
N VAL A 72 1.23 -3.31 22.98
CA VAL A 72 0.98 -4.70 22.56
C VAL A 72 1.95 -5.17 21.46
N LEU A 73 2.77 -4.27 20.92
CA LEU A 73 3.81 -4.59 19.94
C LEU A 73 5.02 -5.22 20.66
N LYS A 74 5.18 -6.54 20.55
CA LYS A 74 6.23 -7.31 21.25
C LYS A 74 7.35 -7.68 20.28
N TRP A 75 8.61 -7.45 20.69
CA TRP A 75 9.81 -7.82 19.95
C TRP A 75 10.21 -9.25 20.29
N GLU A 76 10.07 -10.17 19.34
CA GLU A 76 10.20 -11.61 19.58
C GLU A 76 11.01 -12.31 18.48
N ASP A 77 11.49 -13.51 18.79
CA ASP A 77 12.04 -14.43 17.80
C ASP A 77 10.90 -15.21 17.14
N VAL A 78 10.87 -15.24 15.81
CA VAL A 78 9.90 -16.00 15.02
C VAL A 78 10.62 -16.92 14.04
N GLU A 79 10.03 -18.06 13.79
CA GLU A 79 10.52 -19.00 12.79
C GLU A 79 10.08 -18.58 11.39
N VAL A 80 11.03 -18.47 10.45
CA VAL A 80 10.74 -18.27 9.02
C VAL A 80 11.22 -19.50 8.28
N GLY A 81 10.26 -20.23 7.68
CA GLY A 81 10.52 -21.44 6.90
C GLY A 81 11.23 -21.17 5.57
N GLU A 82 11.18 -22.13 4.66
CA GLU A 82 11.66 -22.00 3.28
C GLU A 82 10.51 -21.66 2.32
N PRO A 83 10.77 -20.84 1.27
CA PRO A 83 9.74 -20.48 0.32
C PRO A 83 9.29 -21.69 -0.51
N LYS A 84 7.98 -21.83 -0.68
CA LYS A 84 7.33 -22.84 -1.51
C LYS A 84 7.29 -22.41 -2.97
N ASP A 85 6.69 -23.24 -3.83
CA ASP A 85 6.43 -22.88 -5.23
C ASP A 85 5.65 -21.54 -5.32
N GLY A 86 6.12 -20.65 -6.20
CA GLY A 86 5.56 -19.31 -6.35
C GLY A 86 5.96 -18.28 -5.27
N GLU A 87 6.77 -18.66 -4.27
CA GLU A 87 7.18 -17.81 -3.16
C GLU A 87 8.65 -17.41 -3.22
N ILE A 88 8.98 -16.33 -2.55
CA ILE A 88 10.35 -15.85 -2.30
C ILE A 88 10.51 -15.51 -0.83
N LYS A 89 11.73 -15.62 -0.31
CA LYS A 89 12.12 -15.09 1.00
C LYS A 89 12.80 -13.75 0.80
N VAL A 90 12.36 -12.75 1.53
CA VAL A 90 12.89 -11.38 1.46
C VAL A 90 13.47 -10.99 2.81
N LYS A 91 14.73 -10.54 2.82
CA LYS A 91 15.36 -9.88 3.98
C LYS A 91 15.19 -8.38 3.83
N TYR A 92 14.48 -7.76 4.78
CA TYR A 92 14.15 -6.35 4.71
C TYR A 92 15.37 -5.44 4.92
N LYS A 93 15.36 -4.31 4.22
CA LYS A 93 16.27 -3.18 4.38
C LYS A 93 15.56 -1.97 4.97
N ALA A 94 14.27 -1.81 4.63
CA ALA A 94 13.42 -0.74 5.10
C ALA A 94 11.95 -1.17 5.07
N ILE A 95 11.17 -0.69 6.03
CA ILE A 95 9.78 -1.07 6.25
C ILE A 95 8.96 0.19 6.46
N GLY A 96 7.95 0.43 5.64
CA GLY A 96 7.08 1.60 5.76
C GLY A 96 6.05 1.43 6.88
N VAL A 97 5.90 2.47 7.71
CA VAL A 97 4.84 2.53 8.73
C VAL A 97 3.62 3.26 8.17
N ASN A 98 2.44 2.68 8.36
CA ASN A 98 1.18 3.19 7.83
C ASN A 98 0.07 3.15 8.87
N PHE A 99 -0.93 4.04 8.77
CA PHE A 99 -2.09 4.02 9.66
C PHE A 99 -2.89 2.71 9.60
N ILE A 100 -2.84 1.99 8.48
CA ILE A 100 -3.49 0.69 8.37
C ILE A 100 -2.91 -0.33 9.35
N ASP A 101 -1.62 -0.26 9.67
CA ASP A 101 -0.97 -1.12 10.67
C ASP A 101 -1.56 -0.88 12.07
N ILE A 102 -1.86 0.40 12.39
CA ILE A 102 -2.54 0.80 13.62
C ILE A 102 -3.97 0.28 13.64
N TYR A 103 -4.69 0.31 12.51
CA TYR A 103 -6.05 -0.19 12.44
C TYR A 103 -6.13 -1.70 12.72
N PHE A 104 -5.18 -2.49 12.21
CA PHE A 104 -5.08 -3.91 12.54
C PHE A 104 -4.73 -4.13 14.01
N ARG A 105 -3.73 -3.40 14.54
CA ARG A 105 -3.33 -3.51 15.94
C ARG A 105 -4.47 -3.19 16.91
N LYS A 106 -5.29 -2.18 16.60
CA LYS A 106 -6.45 -1.77 17.42
C LYS A 106 -7.71 -2.61 17.19
N GLY A 107 -7.74 -3.50 16.19
CA GLY A 107 -8.90 -4.28 15.81
C GLY A 107 -9.97 -3.51 15.04
N VAL A 108 -9.67 -2.31 14.56
CA VAL A 108 -10.55 -1.57 13.62
C VAL A 108 -10.67 -2.37 12.31
N TYR A 109 -9.56 -2.97 11.87
CA TYR A 109 -9.56 -3.96 10.81
C TYR A 109 -9.22 -5.33 11.43
N LYS A 110 -9.94 -6.36 10.97
CA LYS A 110 -9.78 -7.70 11.51
C LYS A 110 -8.56 -8.39 10.88
N ALA A 111 -7.60 -8.77 11.71
CA ALA A 111 -6.54 -9.69 11.31
C ALA A 111 -7.09 -11.11 11.17
N SER A 112 -6.41 -11.96 10.39
CA SER A 112 -6.83 -13.36 10.16
C SER A 112 -6.75 -14.22 11.43
N ALA A 113 -5.75 -13.95 12.28
CA ALA A 113 -5.52 -14.67 13.53
C ALA A 113 -4.66 -13.83 14.50
N LEU A 114 -4.65 -14.21 15.76
CA LEU A 114 -3.69 -13.80 16.78
C LEU A 114 -2.83 -15.01 17.18
N PRO A 115 -1.54 -14.85 17.41
CA PRO A 115 -0.74 -13.63 17.21
C PRO A 115 -0.41 -13.39 15.74
N PHE A 116 -0.27 -12.12 15.33
CA PHE A 116 0.17 -11.74 13.98
C PHE A 116 1.37 -10.80 14.02
N THR A 117 2.10 -10.72 12.91
CA THR A 117 3.12 -9.70 12.64
C THR A 117 2.49 -8.61 11.80
N PRO A 118 2.48 -7.33 12.24
CA PRO A 118 1.95 -6.22 11.47
C PRO A 118 2.85 -5.83 10.30
N GLY A 119 2.43 -4.78 9.57
CA GLY A 119 3.20 -4.20 8.48
C GLY A 119 2.74 -4.65 7.10
N MET A 120 2.44 -3.69 6.23
CA MET A 120 1.90 -3.90 4.89
C MET A 120 2.76 -3.24 3.80
N GLU A 121 3.98 -2.84 4.12
CA GLU A 121 4.89 -2.19 3.17
C GLU A 121 6.34 -2.51 3.55
N GLY A 122 7.18 -2.86 2.57
CA GLY A 122 8.59 -3.09 2.83
C GLY A 122 9.41 -3.25 1.56
N VAL A 123 10.71 -3.01 1.71
CA VAL A 123 11.74 -3.18 0.68
C VAL A 123 12.86 -4.04 1.22
N GLY A 124 13.29 -5.00 0.45
CA GLY A 124 14.36 -5.90 0.87
C GLY A 124 15.02 -6.63 -0.30
N VAL A 125 15.94 -7.50 0.07
CA VAL A 125 16.70 -8.34 -0.86
C VAL A 125 16.12 -9.74 -0.84
N VAL A 126 15.93 -10.34 -2.00
CA VAL A 126 15.54 -11.76 -2.14
C VAL A 126 16.71 -12.62 -1.65
N THR A 127 16.48 -13.44 -0.62
CA THR A 127 17.50 -14.34 -0.03
C THR A 127 17.29 -15.80 -0.42
N ALA A 128 16.06 -16.18 -0.79
CA ALA A 128 15.74 -17.50 -1.33
C ALA A 128 14.55 -17.41 -2.29
N VAL A 129 14.49 -18.36 -3.22
CA VAL A 129 13.46 -18.49 -4.24
C VAL A 129 12.88 -19.88 -4.18
N GLY A 130 11.56 -20.00 -4.17
CA GLY A 130 10.85 -21.29 -4.14
C GLY A 130 11.08 -22.12 -5.40
N PRO A 131 10.86 -23.43 -5.33
CA PRO A 131 11.07 -24.34 -6.45
C PRO A 131 10.27 -23.92 -7.69
N GLY A 132 10.85 -24.09 -8.88
CA GLY A 132 10.16 -23.83 -10.15
C GLY A 132 9.88 -22.37 -10.51
N LEU A 133 10.11 -21.42 -9.59
CA LEU A 133 9.88 -20.01 -9.85
C LEU A 133 10.92 -19.43 -10.82
N THR A 134 10.43 -18.79 -11.87
CA THR A 134 11.24 -18.02 -12.83
C THR A 134 10.97 -16.52 -12.70
N GLY A 135 11.90 -15.68 -13.20
CA GLY A 135 11.72 -14.21 -13.18
C GLY A 135 12.08 -13.52 -11.87
N ARG A 136 12.60 -14.26 -10.88
CA ARG A 136 13.21 -13.72 -9.65
C ARG A 136 14.46 -14.52 -9.31
N LYS A 137 15.45 -13.86 -8.71
CA LYS A 137 16.70 -14.49 -8.26
C LYS A 137 17.15 -13.93 -6.92
N VAL A 138 17.96 -14.69 -6.21
CA VAL A 138 18.66 -14.22 -5.02
C VAL A 138 19.49 -12.98 -5.36
N GLY A 139 19.41 -11.96 -4.52
CA GLY A 139 20.05 -10.65 -4.73
C GLY A 139 19.15 -9.59 -5.37
N ASP A 140 17.99 -9.94 -5.91
CA ASP A 140 17.04 -8.94 -6.42
C ASP A 140 16.57 -8.02 -5.29
N ILE A 141 16.55 -6.70 -5.54
CA ILE A 141 15.93 -5.72 -4.64
C ILE A 141 14.47 -5.57 -5.04
N VAL A 142 13.58 -5.85 -4.11
CA VAL A 142 12.14 -5.86 -4.33
C VAL A 142 11.40 -5.04 -3.29
N ALA A 143 10.30 -4.43 -3.71
CA ALA A 143 9.34 -3.74 -2.86
C ALA A 143 7.99 -4.43 -2.91
N TYR A 144 7.23 -4.36 -1.81
CA TYR A 144 5.82 -4.73 -1.82
C TYR A 144 4.99 -3.77 -0.98
N ALA A 145 3.68 -3.72 -1.28
CA ALA A 145 2.68 -3.05 -0.46
C ALA A 145 1.35 -3.79 -0.54
N GLY A 146 0.66 -3.89 0.59
CA GLY A 146 -0.62 -4.58 0.71
C GLY A 146 -0.50 -5.95 1.39
N ASN A 147 -1.27 -6.93 0.91
CA ASN A 147 -1.28 -8.29 1.45
C ASN A 147 -0.22 -9.20 0.77
N PRO A 148 0.35 -10.16 1.52
CA PRO A 148 0.11 -10.47 2.92
C PRO A 148 0.77 -9.49 3.89
N MET A 149 0.12 -9.24 5.03
CA MET A 149 0.71 -8.48 6.14
C MET A 149 1.88 -9.26 6.76
N GLY A 150 2.87 -8.55 7.36
CA GLY A 150 3.98 -9.23 8.06
C GLY A 150 5.35 -8.57 7.90
N SER A 151 5.43 -7.35 7.34
CA SER A 151 6.73 -6.71 7.11
C SER A 151 7.47 -6.25 8.37
N TYR A 152 6.82 -6.18 9.53
CA TYR A 152 7.52 -5.83 10.77
C TYR A 152 8.36 -7.00 11.29
N ALA A 153 9.23 -7.52 10.44
CA ALA A 153 10.16 -8.61 10.68
C ALA A 153 11.47 -8.37 9.94
N GLU A 154 12.53 -9.04 10.32
CA GLU A 154 13.81 -9.00 9.57
C GLU A 154 13.66 -9.71 8.21
N GLU A 155 12.89 -10.80 8.18
CA GLU A 155 12.63 -11.58 6.96
C GLU A 155 11.16 -12.00 6.87
N GLN A 156 10.67 -12.13 5.64
CA GLN A 156 9.31 -12.61 5.35
C GLN A 156 9.30 -13.47 4.09
N ILE A 157 8.40 -14.46 4.04
CA ILE A 157 8.07 -15.17 2.81
C ILE A 157 6.89 -14.47 2.14
N LEU A 158 7.03 -14.15 0.86
CA LEU A 158 6.05 -13.44 0.06
C LEU A 158 5.77 -14.18 -1.25
N PRO A 159 4.52 -14.14 -1.75
CA PRO A 159 4.23 -14.54 -3.12
C PRO A 159 5.01 -13.66 -4.11
N ALA A 160 5.75 -14.26 -5.03
CA ALA A 160 6.61 -13.54 -5.96
C ALA A 160 5.86 -12.58 -6.90
N ASN A 161 4.56 -12.82 -7.12
CA ASN A 161 3.69 -11.95 -7.91
C ASN A 161 3.21 -10.69 -7.15
N LYS A 162 3.45 -10.59 -5.84
CA LYS A 162 3.11 -9.43 -5.01
C LYS A 162 4.24 -8.44 -4.85
N VAL A 163 5.45 -8.78 -5.27
CA VAL A 163 6.60 -7.87 -5.18
C VAL A 163 6.91 -7.24 -6.54
N VAL A 164 7.43 -6.03 -6.52
CA VAL A 164 7.88 -5.30 -7.72
C VAL A 164 9.39 -5.03 -7.63
N PRO A 165 10.13 -4.98 -8.76
CA PRO A 165 11.53 -4.58 -8.73
C PRO A 165 11.64 -3.10 -8.36
N VAL A 166 12.66 -2.76 -7.56
CA VAL A 166 12.98 -1.36 -7.24
C VAL A 166 14.03 -0.87 -8.24
N PRO A 167 13.81 0.30 -8.87
CA PRO A 167 14.83 0.91 -9.72
C PRO A 167 16.14 1.14 -8.96
N PRO A 168 17.32 0.85 -9.54
CA PRO A 168 18.62 1.02 -8.87
C PRO A 168 18.92 2.45 -8.42
N SER A 169 18.27 3.45 -9.00
CA SER A 169 18.39 4.86 -8.65
C SER A 169 17.60 5.27 -7.42
N ILE A 170 16.75 4.38 -6.87
CA ILE A 170 15.93 4.65 -5.68
C ILE A 170 16.48 3.81 -4.53
N ASP A 171 16.87 4.47 -3.44
CA ASP A 171 17.34 3.79 -2.26
C ASP A 171 16.21 3.05 -1.52
N PRO A 172 16.51 2.01 -0.72
CA PRO A 172 15.50 1.21 -0.04
C PRO A 172 14.60 1.98 0.92
N ILE A 173 15.12 3.02 1.61
CA ILE A 173 14.35 3.83 2.55
C ILE A 173 13.30 4.64 1.80
N THR A 174 13.71 5.31 0.72
CA THR A 174 12.81 6.04 -0.19
C THR A 174 11.75 5.09 -0.76
N ALA A 175 12.14 3.93 -1.27
CA ALA A 175 11.21 2.96 -1.85
C ALA A 175 10.20 2.42 -0.84
N ALA A 176 10.61 2.11 0.41
CA ALA A 176 9.73 1.67 1.50
C ALA A 176 8.81 2.79 2.01
N SER A 177 9.12 4.04 1.71
CA SER A 177 8.31 5.19 2.12
C SER A 177 7.20 5.54 1.14
N ILE A 178 7.26 5.02 -0.09
CA ILE A 178 6.40 5.50 -1.18
C ILE A 178 5.48 4.42 -1.77
N MET A 179 5.77 3.13 -1.60
CA MET A 179 5.01 2.09 -2.27
C MET A 179 3.51 2.14 -1.94
N LEU A 180 3.14 1.99 -0.68
CA LEU A 180 1.74 2.01 -0.25
C LEU A 180 1.14 3.41 -0.42
N LYS A 181 1.86 4.42 0.02
CA LYS A 181 1.41 5.82 0.03
C LYS A 181 1.33 6.39 -1.38
N GLY A 182 2.33 6.15 -2.21
CA GLY A 182 2.38 6.62 -3.60
C GLY A 182 1.33 5.95 -4.48
N MET A 183 1.15 4.62 -4.38
CA MET A 183 0.07 3.95 -5.10
C MET A 183 -1.31 4.39 -4.62
N THR A 184 -1.46 4.76 -3.34
CA THR A 184 -2.70 5.36 -2.84
C THR A 184 -2.91 6.74 -3.46
N ALA A 185 -1.90 7.58 -3.53
CA ALA A 185 -2.01 8.88 -4.18
C ALA A 185 -2.29 8.74 -5.68
N GLN A 186 -1.68 7.77 -6.36
CA GLN A 186 -1.78 7.54 -7.80
C GLN A 186 -3.23 7.36 -8.27
N PHE A 187 -4.02 6.51 -7.62
CA PHE A 187 -5.41 6.28 -8.07
C PHE A 187 -6.40 7.34 -7.59
N LEU A 188 -5.98 8.26 -6.72
CA LEU A 188 -6.87 9.29 -6.15
C LEU A 188 -6.89 10.58 -6.98
N VAL A 189 -5.83 10.90 -7.73
CA VAL A 189 -5.65 12.23 -8.34
C VAL A 189 -6.34 12.33 -9.70
N GLU A 190 -7.17 13.39 -9.86
CA GLU A 190 -7.75 13.81 -11.15
C GLU A 190 -7.25 15.20 -11.55
N PRO A 191 -6.95 15.45 -12.84
CA PRO A 191 -6.40 16.73 -13.31
C PRO A 191 -7.40 17.90 -13.27
N GLY A 192 -6.89 19.11 -13.01
CA GLY A 192 -7.59 20.38 -13.27
C GLY A 192 -8.65 20.77 -12.25
N HIS A 193 -8.78 20.05 -11.13
CA HIS A 193 -9.75 20.32 -10.08
C HIS A 193 -9.19 21.25 -8.99
N THR A 194 -10.08 21.91 -8.24
CA THR A 194 -9.74 22.46 -6.92
C THR A 194 -10.00 21.37 -5.88
N VAL A 195 -9.00 21.05 -5.09
CA VAL A 195 -9.08 19.92 -4.15
C VAL A 195 -8.72 20.35 -2.73
N LEU A 196 -9.41 19.76 -1.74
CA LEU A 196 -9.04 19.86 -0.33
C LEU A 196 -8.37 18.58 0.10
N VAL A 197 -7.15 18.68 0.67
CA VAL A 197 -6.39 17.55 1.20
C VAL A 197 -6.25 17.70 2.71
N HIS A 198 -6.91 16.83 3.48
CA HIS A 198 -6.70 16.75 4.92
C HIS A 198 -5.37 16.06 5.24
N ALA A 199 -4.74 16.46 6.35
CA ALA A 199 -3.41 16.00 6.76
C ALA A 199 -2.36 16.18 5.64
N ALA A 200 -2.36 17.33 4.97
CA ALA A 200 -1.57 17.62 3.77
C ALA A 200 -0.05 17.44 3.96
N ALA A 201 0.48 17.59 5.18
CA ALA A 201 1.90 17.34 5.49
C ALA A 201 2.19 15.89 5.94
N GLY A 202 1.22 14.98 5.90
CA GLY A 202 1.39 13.56 6.22
C GLY A 202 1.95 12.75 5.03
N GLY A 203 2.21 11.46 5.25
CA GLY A 203 2.84 10.60 4.24
C GLY A 203 2.08 10.51 2.91
N VAL A 204 0.76 10.27 2.94
CA VAL A 204 -0.08 10.27 1.72
C VAL A 204 -0.41 11.70 1.30
N GLY A 205 -0.75 12.58 2.26
CA GLY A 205 -1.14 13.96 1.98
C GLY A 205 -0.08 14.74 1.21
N SER A 206 1.19 14.64 1.61
CA SER A 206 2.32 15.26 0.92
C SER A 206 2.42 14.81 -0.55
N LEU A 207 2.27 13.51 -0.81
CA LEU A 207 2.32 12.97 -2.17
C LEU A 207 1.09 13.36 -3.00
N LEU A 208 -0.10 13.39 -2.38
CA LEU A 208 -1.32 13.88 -3.02
C LEU A 208 -1.18 15.35 -3.45
N CYS A 209 -0.66 16.20 -2.57
CA CYS A 209 -0.45 17.61 -2.89
C CYS A 209 0.50 17.79 -4.07
N GLN A 210 1.65 17.09 -4.05
CA GLN A 210 2.64 17.15 -5.14
C GLN A 210 2.06 16.65 -6.45
N TRP A 211 1.39 15.52 -6.43
CA TRP A 211 0.84 14.90 -7.65
C TRP A 211 -0.33 15.72 -8.21
N ALA A 212 -1.27 16.15 -7.37
CA ALA A 212 -2.38 16.99 -7.78
C ALA A 212 -1.89 18.32 -8.39
N ASN A 213 -0.91 18.97 -7.76
CA ASN A 213 -0.27 20.17 -8.31
C ASN A 213 0.38 19.90 -9.67
N ALA A 214 1.12 18.82 -9.83
CA ALA A 214 1.73 18.41 -11.09
C ALA A 214 0.70 18.15 -12.20
N CYS A 215 -0.50 17.70 -11.83
CA CYS A 215 -1.65 17.51 -12.73
C CYS A 215 -2.44 18.82 -12.99
N GLY A 216 -1.99 19.96 -12.47
CA GLY A 216 -2.62 21.27 -12.68
C GLY A 216 -3.85 21.53 -11.81
N ALA A 217 -4.03 20.80 -10.70
CA ALA A 217 -5.08 21.07 -9.74
C ALA A 217 -4.71 22.24 -8.82
N THR A 218 -5.72 23.00 -8.38
CA THR A 218 -5.56 23.97 -7.28
C THR A 218 -5.70 23.23 -5.95
N VAL A 219 -4.62 23.16 -5.17
CA VAL A 219 -4.54 22.36 -3.95
C VAL A 219 -4.71 23.25 -2.71
N ILE A 220 -5.70 22.89 -1.88
CA ILE A 220 -5.92 23.46 -0.53
C ILE A 220 -5.52 22.38 0.47
N GLY A 221 -4.53 22.66 1.34
CA GLY A 221 -4.04 21.72 2.33
C GLY A 221 -4.44 22.10 3.75
N ALA A 222 -5.10 21.20 4.48
CA ALA A 222 -5.42 21.39 5.89
C ALA A 222 -4.36 20.73 6.79
N VAL A 223 -3.78 21.51 7.70
CA VAL A 223 -2.68 21.12 8.59
C VAL A 223 -2.83 21.70 9.99
N SER A 224 -2.04 21.17 10.97
CA SER A 224 -2.19 21.52 12.38
C SER A 224 -1.25 22.60 12.90
N THR A 225 -0.14 22.90 12.19
CA THR A 225 0.89 23.83 12.66
C THR A 225 1.48 24.61 11.49
N LYS A 226 2.13 25.74 11.80
CA LYS A 226 2.81 26.60 10.80
C LYS A 226 3.92 25.86 10.07
N ASP A 227 4.70 25.00 10.75
CA ASP A 227 5.75 24.22 10.10
C ASP A 227 5.16 23.21 9.10
N LYS A 228 4.05 22.56 9.46
CA LYS A 228 3.30 21.68 8.55
C LYS A 228 2.72 22.45 7.35
N ALA A 229 2.31 23.69 7.57
CA ALA A 229 1.83 24.56 6.47
C ALA A 229 2.98 24.96 5.52
N ALA A 230 4.16 25.24 6.05
CA ALA A 230 5.35 25.49 5.23
C ALA A 230 5.69 24.27 4.37
N GLN A 231 5.74 23.07 4.99
CA GLN A 231 5.98 21.83 4.24
C GLN A 231 4.88 21.58 3.17
N ALA A 232 3.61 21.78 3.50
CA ALA A 232 2.52 21.59 2.55
C ALA A 232 2.59 22.54 1.36
N LYS A 233 3.04 23.79 1.57
CA LYS A 233 3.31 24.74 0.47
C LYS A 233 4.43 24.27 -0.43
N GLU A 234 5.54 23.79 0.14
CA GLU A 234 6.64 23.22 -0.64
C GLU A 234 6.20 21.97 -1.43
N ASP A 235 5.20 21.24 -0.91
CA ASP A 235 4.60 20.07 -1.55
C ASP A 235 3.50 20.42 -2.55
N GLY A 236 3.34 21.70 -2.90
CA GLY A 236 2.47 22.16 -3.98
C GLY A 236 1.08 22.63 -3.55
N CYS A 237 0.83 22.83 -2.24
CA CYS A 237 -0.41 23.49 -1.82
C CYS A 237 -0.40 24.96 -2.19
N HIS A 238 -1.39 25.40 -2.93
CA HIS A 238 -1.63 26.81 -3.27
C HIS A 238 -2.14 27.58 -2.03
N HIS A 239 -2.96 26.92 -1.22
CA HIS A 239 -3.49 27.45 0.01
C HIS A 239 -3.30 26.46 1.14
N THR A 240 -3.04 26.99 2.36
CA THR A 240 -2.95 26.15 3.57
C THR A 240 -3.87 26.69 4.64
N ILE A 241 -4.56 25.78 5.34
CA ILE A 241 -5.50 26.08 6.42
C ILE A 241 -4.95 25.49 7.71
N LEU A 242 -4.81 26.32 8.75
CA LEU A 242 -4.40 25.92 10.09
C LEU A 242 -5.66 25.56 10.90
N TYR A 243 -6.15 24.33 10.77
CA TYR A 243 -7.44 23.88 11.32
C TYR A 243 -7.56 23.96 12.86
N LYS A 244 -6.46 24.25 13.58
CA LYS A 244 -6.49 24.54 15.02
C LYS A 244 -6.85 25.99 15.32
N ASP A 245 -6.58 26.88 14.40
CA ASP A 245 -6.73 28.32 14.54
C ASP A 245 -7.89 28.86 13.70
N GLU A 246 -8.28 28.12 12.66
CA GLU A 246 -9.26 28.52 11.65
C GLU A 246 -10.32 27.42 11.44
N ASP A 247 -11.57 27.82 11.22
CA ASP A 247 -12.60 26.90 10.71
C ASP A 247 -12.33 26.57 9.25
N PHE A 248 -12.00 25.31 8.96
CA PHE A 248 -11.59 24.92 7.63
C PHE A 248 -12.73 25.02 6.60
N VAL A 249 -13.99 24.88 7.01
CA VAL A 249 -15.14 25.00 6.10
C VAL A 249 -15.26 26.45 5.65
N SER A 250 -15.27 27.39 6.59
CA SER A 250 -15.33 28.83 6.29
C SER A 250 -14.16 29.27 5.43
N ARG A 251 -12.94 28.76 5.70
CA ARG A 251 -11.75 29.10 4.90
C ARG A 251 -11.83 28.54 3.47
N VAL A 252 -12.34 27.31 3.28
CA VAL A 252 -12.56 26.78 1.94
C VAL A 252 -13.57 27.61 1.17
N GLN A 253 -14.68 28.04 1.82
CA GLN A 253 -15.68 28.91 1.17
C GLN A 253 -15.07 30.26 0.77
N GLU A 254 -14.25 30.84 1.63
CA GLU A 254 -13.54 32.10 1.29
C GLU A 254 -12.59 31.91 0.10
N ILE A 255 -11.70 30.91 0.14
CA ILE A 255 -10.71 30.62 -0.91
C ILE A 255 -11.41 30.35 -2.26
N THR A 256 -12.53 29.65 -2.23
CA THR A 256 -13.29 29.26 -3.46
C THR A 256 -14.37 30.27 -3.85
N SER A 257 -14.47 31.41 -3.14
CA SER A 257 -15.55 32.42 -3.36
C SER A 257 -16.95 31.77 -3.31
N GLY A 258 -17.18 30.90 -2.34
CA GLY A 258 -18.46 30.22 -2.11
C GLY A 258 -18.76 29.04 -3.04
N LYS A 259 -17.87 28.70 -3.99
CA LYS A 259 -18.10 27.62 -4.97
C LYS A 259 -17.88 26.23 -4.40
N GLY A 260 -17.03 26.10 -3.38
CA GLY A 260 -16.56 24.83 -2.85
C GLY A 260 -15.53 24.14 -3.77
N VAL A 261 -15.12 22.92 -3.38
CA VAL A 261 -14.10 22.12 -4.07
C VAL A 261 -14.72 20.94 -4.83
N GLU A 262 -14.04 20.51 -5.89
CA GLU A 262 -14.45 19.33 -6.67
C GLU A 262 -14.27 18.04 -5.87
N VAL A 263 -13.15 17.92 -5.15
CA VAL A 263 -12.79 16.71 -4.42
C VAL A 263 -12.27 17.05 -3.03
N VAL A 264 -12.71 16.29 -2.03
CA VAL A 264 -12.08 16.26 -0.71
C VAL A 264 -11.41 14.92 -0.51
N TYR A 265 -10.11 14.94 -0.25
CA TYR A 265 -9.32 13.76 0.16
C TYR A 265 -9.19 13.72 1.68
N ASP A 266 -9.94 12.84 2.31
CA ASP A 266 -10.02 12.75 3.77
C ASP A 266 -9.44 11.43 4.30
N SER A 267 -8.33 11.56 5.06
CA SER A 267 -7.69 10.49 5.82
C SER A 267 -7.96 10.58 7.32
N VAL A 268 -8.66 11.63 7.77
CA VAL A 268 -8.88 11.95 9.19
C VAL A 268 -10.12 11.25 9.73
N GLY A 269 -11.24 11.36 9.03
CA GLY A 269 -12.47 10.65 9.34
C GLY A 269 -13.40 11.42 10.28
N LYS A 270 -13.66 10.89 11.50
CA LYS A 270 -14.71 11.40 12.39
C LYS A 270 -14.70 12.92 12.58
N ASP A 271 -13.53 13.49 12.83
CA ASP A 271 -13.39 14.93 13.15
C ASP A 271 -13.65 15.84 11.93
N THR A 272 -13.56 15.32 10.72
CA THR A 272 -13.56 16.14 9.49
C THR A 272 -14.69 15.82 8.51
N PHE A 273 -15.34 14.67 8.65
CA PHE A 273 -16.23 14.12 7.64
C PHE A 273 -17.39 15.05 7.25
N GLU A 274 -18.13 15.58 8.21
CA GLU A 274 -19.28 16.48 7.94
C GLU A 274 -18.82 17.79 7.31
N GLY A 275 -17.76 18.40 7.86
CA GLY A 275 -17.17 19.61 7.29
C GLY A 275 -16.62 19.38 5.90
N SER A 276 -16.09 18.19 5.63
CA SER A 276 -15.62 17.80 4.28
C SER A 276 -16.77 17.77 3.28
N LEU A 277 -17.94 17.21 3.63
CA LEU A 277 -19.14 17.27 2.78
C LEU A 277 -19.60 18.72 2.55
N ALA A 278 -19.53 19.57 3.59
CA ALA A 278 -19.89 20.99 3.47
C ALA A 278 -18.96 21.77 2.52
N CYS A 279 -17.69 21.39 2.41
CA CYS A 279 -16.72 22.01 1.50
C CYS A 279 -16.96 21.68 0.02
N LEU A 280 -17.66 20.60 -0.29
CA LEU A 280 -17.85 20.15 -1.67
C LEU A 280 -18.83 21.05 -2.42
N LYS A 281 -18.57 21.27 -3.72
CA LYS A 281 -19.53 21.85 -4.67
C LYS A 281 -20.63 20.84 -5.07
N LEU A 282 -21.58 21.26 -5.90
CA LEU A 282 -22.57 20.36 -6.51
C LEU A 282 -21.85 19.24 -7.28
N ALA A 283 -22.34 18.01 -7.13
CA ALA A 283 -21.77 16.79 -7.69
C ALA A 283 -20.30 16.55 -7.34
N GLY A 284 -19.81 17.10 -6.21
CA GLY A 284 -18.44 16.92 -5.73
C GLY A 284 -18.22 15.53 -5.14
N HIS A 285 -16.94 15.16 -5.03
CA HIS A 285 -16.48 13.82 -4.61
C HIS A 285 -15.85 13.84 -3.22
N MET A 286 -16.45 13.12 -2.28
CA MET A 286 -15.88 12.82 -0.98
C MET A 286 -15.10 11.51 -1.06
N VAL A 287 -13.78 11.59 -0.97
CA VAL A 287 -12.87 10.45 -0.95
C VAL A 287 -12.38 10.22 0.48
N SER A 288 -13.10 9.37 1.22
CA SER A 288 -12.78 9.02 2.60
C SER A 288 -11.84 7.81 2.61
N PHE A 289 -10.52 8.02 2.54
CA PHE A 289 -9.54 6.93 2.42
C PHE A 289 -8.86 6.56 3.74
N GLY A 290 -9.11 7.30 4.83
CA GLY A 290 -8.60 7.03 6.17
C GLY A 290 -9.61 7.37 7.26
N GLN A 291 -9.23 7.08 8.52
CA GLN A 291 -10.04 7.37 9.71
C GLN A 291 -9.14 7.56 10.94
N ALA A 292 -8.11 8.40 10.81
CA ALA A 292 -7.10 8.58 11.85
C ALA A 292 -7.67 9.14 13.16
N SER A 293 -8.78 9.90 13.13
CA SER A 293 -9.50 10.41 14.30
C SER A 293 -10.63 9.49 14.79
N GLY A 294 -10.87 8.39 14.08
CA GLY A 294 -11.95 7.46 14.34
C GLY A 294 -12.90 7.30 13.17
N THR A 295 -13.76 6.30 13.27
CA THR A 295 -14.78 6.02 12.25
C THR A 295 -15.84 7.13 12.26
N PRO A 296 -16.19 7.72 11.11
CA PRO A 296 -17.34 8.61 10.99
C PRO A 296 -18.64 7.90 11.41
N ASP A 297 -19.61 8.68 11.85
CA ASP A 297 -20.95 8.17 12.13
C ASP A 297 -21.62 7.64 10.83
N PRO A 298 -22.64 6.77 10.92
CA PRO A 298 -23.38 6.31 9.75
C PRO A 298 -23.90 7.47 8.91
N VAL A 299 -23.63 7.44 7.61
CA VAL A 299 -23.97 8.54 6.68
C VAL A 299 -25.37 8.33 6.13
N PRO A 300 -26.35 9.19 6.46
CA PRO A 300 -27.67 9.13 5.84
C PRO A 300 -27.57 9.57 4.36
N LEU A 301 -28.29 8.90 3.47
CA LEU A 301 -28.31 9.27 2.04
C LEU A 301 -28.75 10.72 1.80
N SER A 302 -29.58 11.27 2.68
CA SER A 302 -30.00 12.69 2.63
C SER A 302 -28.82 13.66 2.74
N ALA A 303 -27.75 13.31 3.44
CA ALA A 303 -26.54 14.14 3.52
C ALA A 303 -25.85 14.31 2.15
N LEU A 304 -25.95 13.30 1.29
CA LEU A 304 -25.41 13.36 -0.07
C LEU A 304 -26.37 14.05 -1.04
N ALA A 305 -27.68 13.89 -0.82
CA ALA A 305 -28.72 14.39 -1.73
C ALA A 305 -28.72 15.93 -1.86
N ALA A 306 -28.37 16.66 -0.79
CA ALA A 306 -28.38 18.13 -0.76
C ALA A 306 -27.55 18.77 -1.88
N LYS A 307 -26.47 18.11 -2.30
CA LYS A 307 -25.54 18.59 -3.35
C LYS A 307 -25.28 17.51 -4.42
N SER A 308 -26.04 16.41 -4.45
CA SER A 308 -25.82 15.26 -5.35
C SER A 308 -24.39 14.70 -5.25
N LEU A 309 -23.88 14.55 -4.04
CA LEU A 309 -22.47 14.20 -3.79
C LEU A 309 -22.17 12.74 -4.09
N PHE A 310 -20.93 12.48 -4.50
CA PHE A 310 -20.35 11.14 -4.55
C PHE A 310 -19.55 10.88 -3.27
N LEU A 311 -19.74 9.71 -2.68
CA LEU A 311 -18.95 9.24 -1.52
C LEU A 311 -18.29 7.92 -1.88
N THR A 312 -16.97 7.86 -1.73
CA THR A 312 -16.22 6.61 -1.91
C THR A 312 -15.31 6.34 -0.73
N ARG A 313 -15.15 5.03 -0.40
CA ARG A 313 -14.19 4.50 0.56
C ARG A 313 -13.23 3.56 -0.16
N PRO A 314 -12.21 4.09 -0.86
CA PRO A 314 -11.32 3.29 -1.67
C PRO A 314 -10.37 2.44 -0.80
N THR A 315 -9.98 1.30 -1.33
CA THR A 315 -9.00 0.39 -0.74
C THR A 315 -7.94 0.08 -1.79
N LEU A 316 -6.67 0.34 -1.51
CA LEU A 316 -5.55 0.15 -2.44
C LEU A 316 -5.56 -1.25 -3.11
N MET A 317 -5.87 -2.29 -2.34
CA MET A 317 -5.89 -3.67 -2.83
C MET A 317 -6.90 -3.91 -3.96
N HIS A 318 -7.95 -3.09 -4.06
CA HIS A 318 -8.95 -3.17 -5.14
C HIS A 318 -8.47 -2.49 -6.45
N TYR A 319 -7.46 -1.64 -6.38
CA TYR A 319 -6.86 -0.97 -7.54
C TYR A 319 -5.64 -1.72 -8.08
N ASN A 320 -5.10 -2.69 -7.32
CA ASN A 320 -3.92 -3.50 -7.69
C ASN A 320 -4.23 -5.01 -7.63
N VAL A 321 -5.38 -5.41 -8.16
CA VAL A 321 -5.85 -6.81 -8.11
C VAL A 321 -4.97 -7.71 -8.99
N THR A 322 -4.68 -7.25 -10.21
CA THR A 322 -3.86 -8.00 -11.15
C THR A 322 -2.39 -7.62 -11.06
N ARG A 323 -1.52 -8.52 -11.54
CA ARG A 323 -0.08 -8.24 -11.63
C ARG A 323 0.23 -7.01 -12.48
N ASP A 324 -0.47 -6.85 -13.59
CA ASP A 324 -0.26 -5.73 -14.51
C ASP A 324 -0.66 -4.39 -13.87
N GLN A 325 -1.79 -4.33 -13.16
CA GLN A 325 -2.19 -3.15 -12.39
C GLN A 325 -1.16 -2.78 -11.33
N LEU A 326 -0.63 -3.77 -10.59
CA LEU A 326 0.41 -3.53 -9.59
C LEU A 326 1.70 -2.99 -10.23
N LEU A 327 2.15 -3.58 -11.34
CA LEU A 327 3.34 -3.13 -12.05
C LEU A 327 3.18 -1.73 -12.63
N GLN A 328 2.00 -1.43 -13.19
CA GLN A 328 1.68 -0.11 -13.71
C GLN A 328 1.70 0.94 -12.59
N ALA A 329 0.94 0.72 -11.53
CA ALA A 329 0.86 1.68 -10.42
C ALA A 329 2.23 1.93 -9.76
N ALA A 330 2.99 0.87 -9.48
CA ALA A 330 4.34 0.99 -8.91
C ALA A 330 5.32 1.67 -9.91
N GLY A 331 5.22 1.34 -11.19
CA GLY A 331 6.03 1.96 -12.24
C GLY A 331 5.79 3.46 -12.36
N GLU A 332 4.55 3.91 -12.34
CA GLU A 332 4.19 5.33 -12.35
C GLU A 332 4.70 6.04 -11.09
N VAL A 333 4.54 5.45 -9.91
CA VAL A 333 5.08 6.00 -8.66
C VAL A 333 6.59 6.17 -8.75
N PHE A 334 7.34 5.13 -9.12
CA PHE A 334 8.79 5.20 -9.23
C PHE A 334 9.26 6.17 -10.33
N ALA A 335 8.58 6.23 -11.47
CA ALA A 335 8.90 7.18 -12.53
C ALA A 335 8.76 8.63 -12.06
N ASN A 336 7.72 8.96 -11.29
CA ASN A 336 7.50 10.29 -10.72
C ASN A 336 8.52 10.63 -9.63
N VAL A 337 9.06 9.65 -8.90
CA VAL A 337 10.19 9.88 -7.98
C VAL A 337 11.47 10.15 -8.76
N VAL A 338 11.80 9.34 -9.75
CA VAL A 338 13.01 9.48 -10.57
C VAL A 338 13.03 10.82 -11.34
N SER A 339 11.87 11.25 -11.84
CA SER A 339 11.73 12.54 -12.55
C SER A 339 11.71 13.76 -11.61
N GLY A 340 11.63 13.56 -10.29
CA GLY A 340 11.56 14.63 -9.29
C GLY A 340 10.19 15.29 -9.15
N VAL A 341 9.15 14.77 -9.79
CA VAL A 341 7.75 15.19 -9.58
C VAL A 341 7.31 14.89 -8.16
N LEU A 342 7.68 13.70 -7.66
CA LEU A 342 7.45 13.31 -6.28
C LEU A 342 8.75 13.31 -5.49
N ARG A 343 8.82 14.17 -4.48
CA ARG A 343 9.88 14.18 -3.47
C ARG A 343 9.39 13.45 -2.23
N VAL A 344 10.03 12.35 -1.91
CA VAL A 344 9.66 11.52 -0.76
C VAL A 344 10.24 12.13 0.52
N ARG A 345 9.37 12.49 1.45
CA ARG A 345 9.78 13.06 2.75
C ARG A 345 9.85 11.95 3.78
N VAL A 346 11.05 11.43 4.02
CA VAL A 346 11.31 10.49 5.11
C VAL A 346 11.82 11.27 6.31
N ASN A 347 10.91 11.79 7.11
CA ASN A 347 11.27 12.67 8.22
C ASN A 347 11.55 11.90 9.53
N HIS A 348 11.17 10.62 9.60
CA HIS A 348 11.31 9.81 10.80
C HIS A 348 11.77 8.40 10.47
N THR A 349 12.87 7.98 11.10
CA THR A 349 13.39 6.61 11.00
C THR A 349 13.58 6.05 12.40
N TYR A 350 13.12 4.83 12.61
CA TYR A 350 13.25 4.10 13.89
C TYR A 350 13.87 2.73 13.66
N PRO A 351 14.64 2.17 14.62
CA PRO A 351 14.91 0.75 14.63
C PRO A 351 13.63 -0.07 14.64
N LEU A 352 13.61 -1.25 13.99
CA LEU A 352 12.43 -2.12 13.95
C LEU A 352 11.97 -2.50 15.37
N SER A 353 12.89 -2.71 16.30
CA SER A 353 12.60 -2.95 17.72
C SER A 353 11.81 -1.81 18.39
N GLN A 354 11.85 -0.59 17.83
CA GLN A 354 11.13 0.58 18.34
C GLN A 354 9.81 0.86 17.61
N ALA A 355 9.20 -0.11 16.96
CA ALA A 355 7.93 0.05 16.26
C ALA A 355 6.80 0.60 17.15
N ALA A 356 6.80 0.27 18.45
CA ALA A 356 5.86 0.82 19.42
C ALA A 356 5.97 2.35 19.54
N GLN A 357 7.21 2.88 19.57
CA GLN A 357 7.45 4.33 19.61
C GLN A 357 7.01 5.00 18.31
N ALA A 358 7.33 4.39 17.15
CA ALA A 358 6.90 4.90 15.84
C ALA A 358 5.38 4.99 15.73
N HIS A 359 4.65 3.99 16.22
CA HIS A 359 3.19 3.99 16.29
C HIS A 359 2.65 5.09 17.23
N SER A 360 3.25 5.23 18.42
CA SER A 360 2.87 6.27 19.39
C SER A 360 3.02 7.67 18.80
N ASP A 361 4.14 7.94 18.13
CA ASP A 361 4.42 9.26 17.55
C ASP A 361 3.51 9.56 16.35
N LEU A 362 3.18 8.53 15.54
CA LEU A 362 2.22 8.65 14.45
C LEU A 362 0.80 8.96 14.97
N GLU A 363 0.31 8.23 15.98
CA GLU A 363 -1.01 8.44 16.57
C GLU A 363 -1.15 9.79 17.28
N SER A 364 -0.07 10.25 17.93
CA SER A 364 -0.05 11.56 18.59
C SER A 364 0.13 12.74 17.62
N ARG A 365 0.15 12.48 16.30
CA ARG A 365 0.28 13.52 15.24
C ARG A 365 1.58 14.33 15.34
N LYS A 366 2.63 13.77 15.97
CA LYS A 366 3.95 14.41 16.09
C LYS A 366 4.76 14.35 14.80
N THR A 367 4.41 13.44 13.91
CA THR A 367 5.17 13.16 12.67
C THR A 367 4.69 13.97 11.49
N THR A 368 5.59 14.09 10.49
CA THR A 368 5.33 14.61 9.14
C THR A 368 5.97 13.69 8.12
N GLY A 369 5.50 13.71 6.87
CA GLY A 369 6.02 12.84 5.83
C GLY A 369 5.84 11.35 6.17
N SER A 370 6.77 10.54 5.71
CA SER A 370 6.78 9.10 5.91
C SER A 370 7.62 8.70 7.13
N ILE A 371 7.22 7.61 7.77
CA ILE A 371 7.97 6.93 8.84
C ILE A 371 8.48 5.60 8.28
N VAL A 372 9.73 5.27 8.59
CA VAL A 372 10.38 4.02 8.18
C VAL A 372 10.97 3.32 9.39
N LEU A 373 10.76 2.02 9.48
CA LEU A 373 11.50 1.13 10.37
C LEU A 373 12.67 0.51 9.61
N VAL A 374 13.81 0.45 10.26
CA VAL A 374 15.02 -0.21 9.73
C VAL A 374 15.34 -1.41 10.63
N PRO A 375 15.55 -2.61 10.07
CA PRO A 375 15.96 -3.76 10.85
C PRO A 375 17.23 -3.46 11.67
N ASP A 376 17.24 -3.93 12.94
CA ASP A 376 18.35 -3.71 13.85
C ASP A 376 19.60 -4.44 13.30
N GLY A 377 20.75 -3.75 13.20
CA GLY A 377 22.00 -4.31 12.69
C GLY A 377 22.18 -4.29 11.16
N CYS A 378 21.37 -3.52 10.44
CA CYS A 378 21.56 -3.24 9.00
C CYS A 378 22.41 -2.02 8.76
#